data_9d8679913f7a229f18f2cef3497d890d
#
_entry.id   9d8679913f7a229f18f2cef3497d890d
#
_cell.length_a   1.000
_cell.length_b   1.000
_cell.length_c   1.000
_cell.angle_alpha   90.00
_cell.angle_beta   90.00
_cell.angle_gamma   90.00
#
_symmetry.space_group_name_H-M   'P 1'
#
loop_
_entity.id
_entity.type
_entity.pdbx_description
1 polymer ?
#
loop_
_entity_poly.entity_id
_entity_poly.type
_entity_poly.pdbx_seq_one_letter_code
_entity_poly.pdbx_strand_id
1 'polypeptide(L)'
;KGYENESKLRQDFKGEPIYKDYNDMKAAHAQIKKGLSQANPIGDIAAATKIMKLLDPGSVVRESELAIAMSAAGRLDRLQNFADMYITGKKLTPTQRKEFSALSDELFAAAGDQYNKKRSEYEGFAKRYDLSGDVLGAPHEGNSPPAMPTQDAVAAEIERRRKK
;
A
#
# COMPACT_ATOMS: atom_id res chain seq x y z
N LYS A 1 -20.06 -25.68 -14.74
CA LYS A 1 -19.75 -25.70 -13.27
C LYS A 1 -18.44 -25.03 -12.93
N GLY A 2 -17.32 -25.27 -13.66
CA GLY A 2 -16.03 -24.63 -13.38
C GLY A 2 -16.09 -23.11 -13.54
N TYR A 3 -16.54 -22.62 -14.66
CA TYR A 3 -16.65 -21.20 -14.96
C TYR A 3 -17.53 -20.42 -13.96
N GLU A 4 -18.65 -20.98 -13.55
CA GLU A 4 -19.55 -20.34 -12.58
C GLU A 4 -18.87 -20.21 -11.21
N ASN A 5 -18.17 -21.26 -10.77
CA ASN A 5 -17.46 -21.25 -9.48
C ASN A 5 -16.27 -20.28 -9.51
N GLU A 6 -15.53 -20.24 -10.62
CA GLU A 6 -14.44 -19.25 -10.82
C GLU A 6 -14.98 -17.83 -10.88
N SER A 7 -16.09 -17.60 -11.57
CA SER A 7 -16.74 -16.28 -11.61
C SER A 7 -17.21 -15.83 -10.24
N LYS A 8 -17.78 -16.75 -9.44
CA LYS A 8 -18.19 -16.47 -8.07
C LYS A 8 -16.99 -16.16 -7.18
N LEU A 9 -15.92 -16.97 -7.23
CA LEU A 9 -14.70 -16.75 -6.48
C LEU A 9 -14.10 -15.36 -6.76
N ARG A 10 -14.10 -14.97 -8.03
CA ARG A 10 -13.64 -13.64 -8.45
C ARG A 10 -14.53 -12.53 -7.94
N GLN A 11 -15.86 -12.71 -7.97
CA GLN A 11 -16.81 -11.72 -7.45
C GLN A 11 -16.67 -11.56 -5.94
N ASP A 12 -16.54 -12.66 -5.21
CA ASP A 12 -16.36 -12.65 -3.76
C ASP A 12 -15.06 -11.93 -3.39
N PHE A 13 -13.96 -12.22 -4.09
CA PHE A 13 -12.68 -11.51 -3.87
C PHE A 13 -12.78 -10.01 -4.18
N LYS A 14 -13.44 -9.64 -5.29
CA LYS A 14 -13.65 -8.23 -5.64
C LYS A 14 -14.57 -7.50 -4.66
N GLY A 15 -15.42 -8.21 -3.95
CA GLY A 15 -16.30 -7.69 -2.90
C GLY A 15 -15.57 -7.40 -1.58
N GLU A 16 -14.36 -7.90 -1.40
CA GLU A 16 -13.57 -7.64 -0.20
C GLU A 16 -13.20 -6.16 -0.07
N PRO A 17 -13.34 -5.55 1.11
CA PRO A 17 -13.00 -4.13 1.32
C PRO A 17 -11.58 -3.79 0.89
N ILE A 18 -10.61 -4.67 1.15
CA ILE A 18 -9.21 -4.46 0.75
C ILE A 18 -9.02 -4.39 -0.76
N TYR A 19 -9.86 -5.07 -1.54
CA TYR A 19 -9.78 -5.00 -3.01
C TYR A 19 -10.02 -3.58 -3.50
N LYS A 20 -11.05 -2.92 -2.98
CA LYS A 20 -11.34 -1.50 -3.28
C LYS A 20 -10.25 -0.58 -2.76
N ASP A 21 -9.88 -0.70 -1.49
CA ASP A 21 -8.87 0.12 -0.84
C ASP A 21 -7.52 0.05 -1.58
N TYR A 22 -7.10 -1.15 -1.97
CA TYR A 22 -5.87 -1.36 -2.74
C TYR A 22 -5.92 -0.66 -4.11
N ASN A 23 -7.03 -0.81 -4.86
CA ASN A 23 -7.16 -0.18 -6.16
C ASN A 23 -7.22 1.36 -6.04
N ASP A 24 -7.91 1.89 -5.03
CA ASP A 24 -7.95 3.32 -4.76
C ASP A 24 -6.54 3.84 -4.38
N MET A 25 -5.80 3.11 -3.57
CA MET A 25 -4.42 3.49 -3.21
C MET A 25 -3.48 3.41 -4.42
N LYS A 26 -3.61 2.36 -5.24
CA LYS A 26 -2.82 2.21 -6.47
C LYS A 26 -3.01 3.40 -7.41
N ALA A 27 -4.26 3.82 -7.61
CA ALA A 27 -4.58 4.98 -8.43
C ALA A 27 -4.06 6.29 -7.81
N ALA A 28 -4.27 6.49 -6.51
CA ALA A 28 -3.81 7.67 -5.78
C ALA A 28 -2.28 7.78 -5.77
N HIS A 29 -1.59 6.67 -5.50
CA HIS A 29 -0.13 6.59 -5.50
C HIS A 29 0.45 6.96 -6.87
N ALA A 30 -0.05 6.35 -7.95
CA ALA A 30 0.41 6.67 -9.30
C ALA A 30 0.18 8.14 -9.66
N GLN A 31 -0.95 8.70 -9.25
CA GLN A 31 -1.33 10.09 -9.52
C GLN A 31 -0.47 11.07 -8.73
N ILE A 32 -0.18 10.80 -7.46
CA ILE A 32 0.74 11.60 -6.64
C ILE A 32 2.15 11.58 -7.23
N LYS A 33 2.67 10.42 -7.59
CA LYS A 33 4.01 10.30 -8.21
C LYS A 33 4.09 11.11 -9.50
N LYS A 34 3.06 11.07 -10.32
CA LYS A 34 2.97 11.87 -11.54
C LYS A 34 2.84 13.36 -11.26
N GLY A 35 1.98 13.76 -10.33
CA GLY A 35 1.73 15.15 -9.97
C GLY A 35 2.95 15.82 -9.36
N LEU A 36 3.69 15.14 -8.50
CA LEU A 36 4.95 15.63 -7.92
C LEU A 36 6.02 15.89 -8.99
N SER A 37 5.97 15.19 -10.13
CA SER A 37 6.89 15.39 -11.26
C SER A 37 6.43 16.46 -12.26
N GLN A 38 5.12 16.71 -12.37
CA GLN A 38 4.53 17.52 -13.46
C GLN A 38 3.67 18.70 -13.00
N ALA A 39 3.49 18.91 -11.69
CA ALA A 39 2.67 19.99 -11.11
C ALA A 39 1.24 20.06 -11.71
N ASN A 40 0.44 18.99 -11.52
CA ASN A 40 -0.99 18.96 -11.87
C ASN A 40 -1.87 19.10 -10.62
N PRO A 41 -2.31 20.32 -10.25
CA PRO A 41 -3.00 20.58 -8.98
C PRO A 41 -4.32 19.80 -8.83
N ILE A 42 -5.08 19.62 -9.91
CA ILE A 42 -6.39 18.94 -9.85
C ILE A 42 -6.21 17.44 -9.55
N GLY A 43 -5.28 16.80 -10.24
CA GLY A 43 -4.96 15.39 -10.01
C GLY A 43 -4.41 15.15 -8.62
N ASP A 44 -3.56 16.04 -8.13
CA ASP A 44 -2.95 15.95 -6.80
C ASP A 44 -4.00 16.07 -5.68
N ILE A 45 -4.95 16.98 -5.81
CA ILE A 45 -6.07 17.14 -4.88
C ILE A 45 -6.92 15.86 -4.83
N ALA A 46 -7.26 15.31 -6.00
CA ALA A 46 -8.04 14.07 -6.08
C ALA A 46 -7.30 12.89 -5.42
N ALA A 47 -6.00 12.75 -5.66
CA ALA A 47 -5.16 11.72 -5.06
C ALA A 47 -5.03 11.90 -3.55
N ALA A 48 -4.78 13.12 -3.08
CA ALA A 48 -4.72 13.45 -1.66
C ALA A 48 -6.03 13.12 -0.93
N THR A 49 -7.18 13.44 -1.55
CA THR A 49 -8.51 13.12 -1.00
C THR A 49 -8.70 11.60 -0.86
N LYS A 50 -8.23 10.80 -1.83
CA LYS A 50 -8.28 9.34 -1.73
C LYS A 50 -7.40 8.81 -0.60
N ILE A 51 -6.18 9.34 -0.45
CA ILE A 51 -5.29 8.98 0.65
C ILE A 51 -5.93 9.29 2.00
N MET A 52 -6.56 10.45 2.15
CA MET A 52 -7.26 10.82 3.38
C MET A 52 -8.34 9.81 3.76
N LYS A 53 -9.14 9.35 2.80
CA LYS A 53 -10.14 8.31 3.04
C LYS A 53 -9.54 6.98 3.49
N LEU A 54 -8.37 6.62 2.99
CA LEU A 54 -7.66 5.40 3.40
C LEU A 54 -7.03 5.51 4.78
N LEU A 55 -6.89 6.72 5.30
CA LEU A 55 -6.41 6.99 6.67
C LEU A 55 -7.56 7.08 7.69
N ASP A 56 -8.81 7.02 7.25
CA ASP A 56 -9.96 7.03 8.15
C ASP A 56 -9.92 5.80 9.08
N PRO A 57 -10.32 5.95 10.36
CA PRO A 57 -10.43 4.83 11.29
C PRO A 57 -11.33 3.72 10.73
N GLY A 58 -10.92 2.46 10.88
CA GLY A 58 -11.66 1.31 10.39
C GLY A 58 -11.40 0.94 8.93
N SER A 59 -10.62 1.70 8.17
CA SER A 59 -10.16 1.25 6.86
C SER A 59 -9.18 0.08 7.01
N VAL A 60 -9.24 -0.89 6.10
CA VAL A 60 -8.36 -2.07 6.15
C VAL A 60 -6.87 -1.67 6.06
N VAL A 61 -6.57 -0.64 5.28
CA VAL A 61 -5.21 -0.11 5.14
C VAL A 61 -4.74 0.55 6.43
N ARG A 62 -5.59 1.35 7.07
CA ARG A 62 -5.29 2.04 8.33
C ARG A 62 -5.04 1.07 9.49
N GLU A 63 -5.75 -0.03 9.51
CA GLU A 63 -5.63 -1.08 10.53
C GLU A 63 -4.51 -2.10 10.23
N SER A 64 -3.76 -1.95 9.13
CA SER A 64 -2.63 -2.82 8.81
C SER A 64 -1.46 -2.63 9.77
N GLU A 65 -0.68 -3.68 10.00
CA GLU A 65 0.50 -3.64 10.89
C GLU A 65 1.50 -2.55 10.48
N LEU A 66 1.74 -2.40 9.16
CA LEU A 66 2.65 -1.38 8.65
C LEU A 66 2.09 0.03 8.86
N ALA A 67 0.79 0.24 8.63
CA ALA A 67 0.15 1.53 8.89
C ALA A 67 0.15 1.87 10.40
N ILE A 68 -0.05 0.89 11.27
CA ILE A 68 0.07 1.07 12.73
C ILE A 68 1.49 1.47 13.10
N ALA A 69 2.52 0.84 12.52
CA ALA A 69 3.91 1.21 12.74
C ALA A 69 4.23 2.63 12.22
N MET A 70 3.71 3.01 11.06
CA MET A 70 3.82 4.38 10.54
C MET A 70 3.14 5.41 11.47
N SER A 71 1.99 5.06 12.03
CA SER A 71 1.27 5.91 12.98
C SER A 71 2.06 6.12 14.28
N ALA A 72 2.60 5.06 14.85
CA ALA A 72 3.42 5.12 16.07
C ALA A 72 4.67 6.00 15.87
N ALA A 73 5.21 6.07 14.67
CA ALA A 73 6.32 6.93 14.31
C ALA A 73 5.90 8.36 13.89
N GLY A 74 4.62 8.73 13.99
CA GLY A 74 4.08 10.02 13.57
C GLY A 74 4.11 10.25 12.05
N ARG A 75 4.35 9.22 11.27
CA ARG A 75 4.48 9.34 9.80
C ARG A 75 3.13 9.43 9.10
N LEU A 76 2.09 8.78 9.63
CA LEU A 76 0.74 8.95 9.10
C LEU A 76 0.21 10.36 9.32
N ASP A 77 0.48 10.97 10.47
CA ASP A 77 0.09 12.35 10.74
C ASP A 77 0.77 13.32 9.78
N ARG A 78 2.04 13.10 9.47
CA ARG A 78 2.75 13.90 8.45
C ARG A 78 2.17 13.70 7.05
N LEU A 79 1.86 12.47 6.68
CA LEU A 79 1.20 12.18 5.40
C LEU A 79 -0.15 12.89 5.31
N GLN A 80 -0.94 12.85 6.37
CA GLN A 80 -2.20 13.56 6.48
C GLN A 80 -2.03 15.06 6.33
N ASN A 81 -1.07 15.66 7.03
CA ASN A 81 -0.77 17.10 6.92
C ASN A 81 -0.39 17.51 5.50
N PHE A 82 0.41 16.71 4.80
CA PHE A 82 0.75 16.99 3.40
C PHE A 82 -0.45 16.88 2.47
N ALA A 83 -1.31 15.88 2.68
CA ALA A 83 -2.55 15.75 1.92
C ALA A 83 -3.47 16.96 2.15
N ASP A 84 -3.63 17.42 3.40
CA ASP A 84 -4.41 18.61 3.74
C ASP A 84 -3.83 19.88 3.09
N MET A 85 -2.51 20.01 3.05
CA MET A 85 -1.87 21.13 2.36
C MET A 85 -2.23 21.16 0.87
N TYR A 86 -2.22 20.02 0.19
CA TYR A 86 -2.67 19.94 -1.21
C TYR A 86 -4.15 20.27 -1.37
N ILE A 87 -5.01 19.72 -0.52
CA ILE A 87 -6.46 19.95 -0.58
C ILE A 87 -6.77 21.44 -0.38
N THR A 88 -6.04 22.13 0.49
CA THR A 88 -6.21 23.56 0.76
C THR A 88 -5.44 24.47 -0.19
N GLY A 89 -4.78 23.93 -1.21
CA GLY A 89 -4.06 24.70 -2.23
C GLY A 89 -2.69 25.24 -1.77
N LYS A 90 -2.18 24.79 -0.63
CA LYS A 90 -0.83 25.16 -0.16
C LYS A 90 0.23 24.39 -0.94
N LYS A 91 1.29 25.09 -1.35
CA LYS A 91 2.43 24.49 -2.04
C LYS A 91 3.38 23.81 -1.04
N LEU A 92 3.79 22.58 -1.37
CA LEU A 92 4.85 21.89 -0.63
C LEU A 92 6.22 22.37 -1.09
N THR A 93 7.16 22.44 -0.15
CA THR A 93 8.59 22.63 -0.46
C THR A 93 9.15 21.39 -1.19
N PRO A 94 10.32 21.47 -1.87
CA PRO A 94 10.95 20.29 -2.48
C PRO A 94 11.21 19.14 -1.49
N THR A 95 11.62 19.45 -0.27
CA THR A 95 11.83 18.46 0.80
C THR A 95 10.52 17.80 1.22
N GLN A 96 9.46 18.59 1.42
CA GLN A 96 8.12 18.08 1.76
C GLN A 96 7.54 17.22 0.64
N ARG A 97 7.76 17.56 -0.63
CA ARG A 97 7.35 16.73 -1.77
C ARG A 97 8.02 15.35 -1.76
N LYS A 98 9.33 15.31 -1.49
CA LYS A 98 10.06 14.04 -1.35
C LYS A 98 9.52 13.19 -0.21
N GLU A 99 9.27 13.81 0.95
CA GLU A 99 8.72 13.12 2.11
C GLU A 99 7.30 12.62 1.83
N PHE A 100 6.45 13.43 1.22
CA PHE A 100 5.11 13.02 0.83
C PHE A 100 5.13 11.84 -0.15
N SER A 101 6.02 11.87 -1.13
CA SER A 101 6.23 10.75 -2.06
C SER A 101 6.64 9.47 -1.31
N ALA A 102 7.61 9.55 -0.41
CA ALA A 102 8.10 8.41 0.36
C ALA A 102 7.02 7.83 1.29
N LEU A 103 6.27 8.67 1.98
CA LEU A 103 5.15 8.26 2.84
C LEU A 103 4.02 7.62 2.03
N SER A 104 3.75 8.12 0.83
CA SER A 104 2.78 7.52 -0.10
C SER A 104 3.25 6.14 -0.58
N ASP A 105 4.54 5.96 -0.82
CA ASP A 105 5.13 4.65 -1.16
C ASP A 105 4.93 3.65 0.01
N GLU A 106 5.16 4.08 1.25
CA GLU A 106 4.95 3.24 2.43
C GLU A 106 3.47 2.84 2.61
N LEU A 107 2.55 3.78 2.43
CA LEU A 107 1.12 3.50 2.52
C LEU A 107 0.66 2.56 1.40
N PHE A 108 1.20 2.72 0.20
CA PHE A 108 0.92 1.79 -0.91
C PHE A 108 1.46 0.39 -0.63
N ALA A 109 2.65 0.27 -0.04
CA ALA A 109 3.17 -1.01 0.41
C ALA A 109 2.26 -1.67 1.47
N ALA A 110 1.74 -0.90 2.43
CA ALA A 110 0.78 -1.39 3.43
C ALA A 110 -0.50 -1.93 2.78
N ALA A 111 -1.05 -1.20 1.81
CA ALA A 111 -2.23 -1.65 1.05
C ALA A 111 -1.92 -2.93 0.25
N GLY A 112 -0.75 -3.00 -0.37
CA GLY A 112 -0.28 -4.16 -1.13
C GLY A 112 -0.13 -5.41 -0.27
N ASP A 113 0.43 -5.27 0.93
CA ASP A 113 0.57 -6.39 1.88
C ASP A 113 -0.79 -6.96 2.29
N GLN A 114 -1.76 -6.10 2.61
CA GLN A 114 -3.11 -6.53 2.97
C GLN A 114 -3.84 -7.17 1.78
N TYR A 115 -3.68 -6.60 0.59
CA TYR A 115 -4.21 -7.17 -0.64
C TYR A 115 -3.63 -8.56 -0.91
N ASN A 116 -2.31 -8.74 -0.81
CA ASN A 116 -1.65 -10.01 -1.03
C ASN A 116 -2.03 -11.06 0.01
N LYS A 117 -2.19 -10.69 1.29
CA LYS A 117 -2.70 -11.58 2.33
C LYS A 117 -4.08 -12.12 1.97
N LYS A 118 -5.01 -11.23 1.62
CA LYS A 118 -6.37 -11.62 1.24
C LYS A 118 -6.39 -12.45 -0.04
N ARG A 119 -5.59 -12.08 -1.04
CA ARG A 119 -5.45 -12.82 -2.28
C ARG A 119 -4.96 -14.25 -2.03
N SER A 120 -3.99 -14.44 -1.14
CA SER A 120 -3.49 -15.76 -0.76
C SER A 120 -4.54 -16.64 -0.08
N GLU A 121 -5.44 -16.05 0.73
CA GLU A 121 -6.59 -16.78 1.29
C GLU A 121 -7.49 -17.33 0.16
N TYR A 122 -7.80 -16.49 -0.82
CA TYR A 122 -8.62 -16.88 -1.97
C TYR A 122 -7.93 -17.88 -2.91
N GLU A 123 -6.60 -17.79 -3.06
CA GLU A 123 -5.81 -18.83 -3.75
C GLU A 123 -5.92 -20.19 -3.03
N GLY A 124 -5.92 -20.17 -1.70
CA GLY A 124 -6.17 -21.35 -0.89
C GLY A 124 -7.55 -21.97 -1.14
N PHE A 125 -8.58 -21.15 -1.31
CA PHE A 125 -9.91 -21.63 -1.73
C PHE A 125 -9.90 -22.19 -3.15
N ALA A 126 -9.28 -21.48 -4.10
CA ALA A 126 -9.15 -21.94 -5.48
C ALA A 126 -8.52 -23.35 -5.52
N LYS A 127 -7.40 -23.55 -4.87
CA LYS A 127 -6.71 -24.86 -4.78
C LYS A 127 -7.56 -25.94 -4.14
N ARG A 128 -8.32 -25.61 -3.10
CA ARG A 128 -9.19 -26.59 -2.39
C ARG A 128 -10.34 -27.08 -3.26
N TYR A 129 -10.83 -26.26 -4.16
CA TYR A 129 -11.96 -26.55 -5.04
C TYR A 129 -11.56 -26.83 -6.49
N ASP A 130 -10.27 -27.02 -6.73
CA ASP A 130 -9.70 -27.28 -8.08
C ASP A 130 -10.10 -26.21 -9.10
N LEU A 131 -10.01 -24.92 -8.69
CA LEU A 131 -10.28 -23.76 -9.52
C LEU A 131 -8.98 -23.07 -9.91
N SER A 132 -8.99 -22.35 -11.05
CA SER A 132 -7.84 -21.54 -11.45
C SER A 132 -7.66 -20.34 -10.53
N GLY A 133 -6.44 -20.17 -9.99
CA GLY A 133 -6.06 -18.97 -9.23
C GLY A 133 -5.89 -17.71 -10.09
N ASP A 134 -5.79 -17.86 -11.41
CA ASP A 134 -5.59 -16.75 -12.34
C ASP A 134 -6.76 -15.77 -12.36
N VAL A 135 -7.96 -16.25 -11.99
CA VAL A 135 -9.17 -15.42 -11.89
C VAL A 135 -9.07 -14.30 -10.84
N LEU A 136 -8.14 -14.42 -9.90
CA LEU A 136 -7.90 -13.41 -8.85
C LEU A 136 -7.05 -12.22 -9.35
N GLY A 137 -6.48 -12.30 -10.54
CA GLY A 137 -5.58 -11.31 -11.09
C GLY A 137 -4.18 -11.37 -10.50
N ALA A 138 -3.32 -10.45 -10.90
CA ALA A 138 -1.94 -10.38 -10.44
C ALA A 138 -1.83 -10.00 -8.95
N PRO A 139 -0.82 -10.53 -8.23
CA PRO A 139 -0.49 -10.05 -6.90
C PRO A 139 0.07 -8.61 -6.98
N HIS A 140 0.10 -7.94 -5.84
CA HIS A 140 0.84 -6.69 -5.72
C HIS A 140 2.34 -6.99 -5.85
N GLU A 141 2.96 -6.42 -6.86
CA GLU A 141 4.41 -6.38 -7.00
C GLU A 141 4.93 -5.17 -6.24
N GLY A 142 4.98 -5.28 -4.92
CA GLY A 142 5.66 -4.30 -4.10
C GLY A 142 7.15 -4.61 -4.05
N ASN A 143 7.99 -3.58 -4.02
CA ASN A 143 9.31 -3.74 -3.41
C ASN A 143 9.04 -4.27 -2.00
N SER A 144 9.25 -5.56 -1.80
CA SER A 144 9.33 -6.09 -0.44
C SER A 144 10.25 -5.15 0.33
N PRO A 145 9.85 -4.62 1.49
CA PRO A 145 10.82 -3.91 2.32
C PRO A 145 12.04 -4.82 2.39
N PRO A 146 13.27 -4.29 2.28
CA PRO A 146 14.45 -5.12 2.31
C PRO A 146 14.28 -6.05 3.51
N ALA A 147 14.34 -7.36 3.24
CA ALA A 147 14.13 -8.37 4.27
C ALA A 147 14.93 -7.94 5.49
N MET A 148 14.28 -7.81 6.64
CA MET A 148 15.00 -7.47 7.86
C MET A 148 16.18 -8.42 7.94
N PRO A 149 17.40 -7.91 8.06
CA PRO A 149 18.59 -8.77 8.06
C PRO A 149 18.36 -9.86 9.10
N THR A 150 18.51 -11.10 8.70
CA THR A 150 18.41 -12.23 9.60
C THR A 150 19.37 -12.02 10.78
N GLN A 151 19.05 -12.57 11.95
CA GLN A 151 19.93 -12.44 13.12
C GLN A 151 21.37 -12.82 12.79
N ASP A 152 21.58 -13.79 11.89
CA ASP A 152 22.90 -14.20 11.42
C ASP A 152 23.58 -13.11 10.57
N ALA A 153 22.85 -12.39 9.74
CA ALA A 153 23.39 -11.29 8.95
C ALA A 153 23.79 -10.09 9.83
N VAL A 154 22.99 -9.81 10.87
CA VAL A 154 23.32 -8.78 11.86
C VAL A 154 24.56 -9.17 12.68
N ALA A 155 24.64 -10.43 13.11
CA ALA A 155 25.80 -10.94 13.85
C ALA A 155 27.07 -10.87 13.00
N ALA A 156 27.01 -11.27 11.72
CA ALA A 156 28.13 -11.19 10.78
C ALA A 156 28.62 -9.76 10.54
N GLU A 157 27.70 -8.78 10.43
CA GLU A 157 28.06 -7.36 10.26
C GLU A 157 28.68 -6.76 11.55
N ILE A 158 28.19 -7.15 12.73
CA ILE A 158 28.79 -6.76 14.01
C ILE A 158 30.21 -7.29 14.11
N GLU A 159 30.45 -8.54 13.74
CA GLU A 159 31.78 -9.16 13.77
C GLU A 159 32.73 -8.51 12.76
N ARG A 160 32.24 -8.13 11.58
CA ARG A 160 33.02 -7.40 10.58
C ARG A 160 33.46 -6.02 11.06
N ARG A 161 32.61 -5.32 11.83
CA ARG A 161 32.93 -3.99 12.41
C ARG A 161 33.88 -4.07 13.60
N ARG A 162 33.92 -5.21 14.30
CA ARG A 162 34.86 -5.45 15.41
C ARG A 162 36.31 -5.70 14.96
N LYS A 163 36.49 -6.13 13.69
CA LYS A 163 37.82 -6.44 13.12
C LYS A 163 38.47 -5.27 12.37
N LYS A 164 37.83 -4.10 12.37
CA LYS A 164 38.40 -2.83 11.90
C LYS A 164 38.75 -1.91 13.06
#